data_8cd280dad6d640c4ef91ab372ad5a8ec
#
_entry.id   8cd280dad6d640c4ef91ab372ad5a8ec
#
_cell.length_a   1.000
_cell.length_b   1.000
_cell.length_c   1.000
_cell.angle_alpha   90.00
_cell.angle_beta   90.00
_cell.angle_gamma   90.00
#
_symmetry.space_group_name_H-M   'P 1'
#
loop_
_entity.id
_entity.type
_entity.pdbx_description
1 polymer ?
#
loop_
_entity_poly.entity_id
_entity_poly.type
_entity_poly.pdbx_seq_one_letter_code
_entity_poly.pdbx_strand_id
1 'polypeptide(L)' 'MRVYLFGFASDDFLGRVIVSPDQRTVAQLADQLVAWGQAPERGGPLTVRNEAGDILDPEATIRAAGLGNGDIFKVERR' A
#
# COMPACT_ATOMS: atom_id res chain seq x y z
N MET A 1 -14.38 -3.33 -8.90
CA MET A 1 -13.48 -2.93 -9.99
C MET A 1 -12.05 -3.12 -9.55
N ARG A 2 -11.18 -3.58 -10.42
CA ARG A 2 -9.77 -3.76 -10.09
C ARG A 2 -8.97 -2.53 -10.48
N VAL A 3 -8.00 -2.21 -9.66
CA VAL A 3 -7.07 -1.11 -9.93
C VAL A 3 -5.65 -1.64 -9.86
N TYR A 4 -4.75 -1.05 -10.62
CA TYR A 4 -3.33 -1.34 -10.49
C TYR A 4 -2.64 -0.17 -9.81
N LEU A 5 -1.73 -0.51 -8.91
CA LEU A 5 -1.05 0.46 -8.06
C LEU A 5 0.44 0.16 -8.05
N PHE A 6 1.23 1.17 -7.77
CA PHE A 6 2.67 1.01 -7.59
C PHE A 6 2.97 1.13 -6.10
N GLY A 7 3.41 0.02 -5.51
CA GLY A 7 3.72 -0.01 -4.08
C GLY A 7 5.22 0.02 -3.82
N PHE A 8 5.62 0.82 -2.84
CA PHE A 8 7.00 0.93 -2.41
C PHE A 8 7.07 0.69 -0.91
N ALA A 9 7.97 -0.21 -0.50
CA ALA A 9 8.34 -0.32 0.91
C ALA A 9 9.41 0.74 1.22
N SER A 10 9.43 1.21 2.46
CA SER A 10 10.31 2.32 2.84
C SER A 10 11.80 2.05 2.59
N ASP A 11 12.20 0.77 2.62
CA ASP A 11 13.60 0.39 2.45
C ASP A 11 13.91 -0.11 1.05
N ASP A 12 12.95 -0.03 0.13
CA ASP A 12 13.09 -0.62 -1.18
C ASP A 12 12.97 0.46 -2.25
N PHE A 13 13.94 0.49 -3.14
CA PHE A 13 13.92 1.40 -4.28
C PHE A 13 13.07 0.87 -5.43
N LEU A 14 12.74 -0.42 -5.41
CA LEU A 14 12.01 -1.03 -6.50
C LEU A 14 10.52 -1.07 -6.16
N GLY A 15 9.75 -0.34 -6.92
CA GLY A 15 8.30 -0.41 -6.81
C GLY A 15 7.78 -1.72 -7.35
N ARG A 16 6.61 -2.11 -6.87
CA ARG A 16 5.91 -3.28 -7.37
C ARG A 16 4.54 -2.91 -7.86
N VAL A 17 4.15 -3.49 -8.97
CA VAL A 17 2.80 -3.32 -9.48
C VAL A 17 1.90 -4.31 -8.76
N ILE A 18 0.86 -3.79 -8.13
CA ILE A 18 -0.13 -4.60 -7.44
C ILE A 18 -1.48 -4.38 -8.09
N VAL A 19 -2.14 -5.46 -8.45
CA VAL A 19 -3.51 -5.42 -8.95
C VAL A 19 -4.42 -5.90 -7.83
N SER A 20 -5.40 -5.11 -7.47
CA SER A 20 -6.29 -5.42 -6.36
C SER A 20 -7.69 -4.89 -6.63
N PRO A 21 -8.73 -5.57 -6.13
CA PRO A 21 -10.05 -4.99 -6.10
C PRO A 21 -10.04 -3.70 -5.26
N ASP A 22 -10.71 -2.67 -5.73
CA ASP A 22 -10.74 -1.38 -5.06
C ASP A 22 -11.56 -1.41 -3.76
N GLN A 23 -12.24 -2.51 -3.49
CA GLN A 23 -12.99 -2.72 -2.26
C GLN A 23 -12.11 -3.24 -1.10
N ARG A 24 -10.88 -3.65 -1.38
CA ARG A 24 -9.98 -4.05 -0.32
C ARG A 24 -9.55 -2.84 0.51
N THR A 25 -9.22 -3.10 1.77
CA THR A 25 -8.76 -2.02 2.64
C THR A 25 -7.30 -1.69 2.35
N VAL A 26 -6.91 -0.48 2.77
CA VAL A 26 -5.52 -0.04 2.69
C VAL A 26 -4.62 -0.99 3.50
N ALA A 27 -5.09 -1.48 4.65
CA ALA A 27 -4.35 -2.45 5.44
C ALA A 27 -4.08 -3.74 4.67
N GLN A 28 -5.09 -4.25 3.97
CA GLN A 28 -4.94 -5.46 3.16
C GLN A 28 -3.97 -5.24 2.00
N LEU A 29 -3.97 -4.06 1.42
CA LEU A 29 -3.04 -3.70 0.36
C LEU A 29 -1.60 -3.69 0.89
N ALA A 30 -1.38 -3.13 2.07
CA ALA A 30 -0.07 -3.12 2.70
C ALA A 30 0.41 -4.53 3.02
N ASP A 31 -0.48 -5.37 3.54
CA ASP A 31 -0.16 -6.76 3.84
C ASP A 31 0.24 -7.53 2.58
N GLN A 32 -0.41 -7.26 1.48
CA GLN A 32 -0.08 -7.90 0.21
C GLN A 32 1.33 -7.53 -0.24
N LEU A 33 1.71 -6.28 -0.10
CA LEU A 33 3.05 -5.83 -0.46
C LEU A 33 4.12 -6.48 0.43
N VAL A 34 3.87 -6.55 1.73
CA VAL A 34 4.78 -7.18 2.68
C VAL A 34 4.90 -8.68 2.43
N ALA A 35 3.78 -9.33 2.11
CA ALA A 35 3.76 -10.77 1.85
C ALA A 35 4.62 -11.15 0.63
N TRP A 36 4.88 -10.23 -0.26
CA TRP A 36 5.75 -10.47 -1.40
C TRP A 36 7.24 -10.29 -1.08
N GLY A 37 7.57 -10.22 0.20
CA GLY A 37 8.96 -10.21 0.66
C GLY A 37 9.67 -8.89 0.50
N GLN A 38 8.94 -7.81 0.37
CA GLN A 38 9.52 -6.51 0.10
C GLN A 38 10.04 -5.82 1.36
N ALA A 39 9.55 -6.21 2.51
CA ALA A 39 10.00 -5.64 3.77
C ALA A 39 10.30 -6.75 4.75
N PRO A 40 11.36 -6.59 5.57
CA PRO A 40 11.64 -7.56 6.63
C PRO A 40 10.45 -7.63 7.58
N GLU A 41 10.14 -8.83 8.02
CA GLU A 41 9.12 -9.00 9.03
C GLU A 41 9.68 -8.63 10.38
N ARG A 42 9.36 -7.45 10.83
CA ARG A 42 9.80 -6.99 12.14
C ARG A 42 8.65 -6.83 13.12
N GLY A 43 7.45 -7.14 12.67
CA GLY A 43 6.29 -6.83 13.47
C GLY A 43 6.05 -5.34 13.56
N GLY A 44 5.03 -4.94 14.28
CA GLY A 44 4.66 -3.55 14.43
C GLY A 44 3.70 -3.07 13.34
N PRO A 45 3.03 -1.96 13.61
CA PRO A 45 2.04 -1.43 12.68
C PRO A 45 2.68 -0.87 11.42
N LEU A 46 1.97 -1.03 10.31
CA LEU A 46 2.35 -0.45 9.04
C LEU A 46 1.61 0.87 8.85
N THR A 47 2.31 1.85 8.32
CA THR A 47 1.72 3.12 7.93
C THR A 47 1.77 3.19 6.41
N VAL A 48 0.64 3.53 5.80
CA VAL A 48 0.55 3.67 4.35
C VAL A 48 0.36 5.14 4.02
N ARG A 49 1.18 5.64 3.11
CA ARG A 49 1.09 7.01 2.62
C ARG A 49 0.79 7.02 1.14
N ASN A 50 0.07 8.04 0.70
CA ASN A 50 -0.12 8.25 -0.73
C ASN A 50 1.08 9.00 -1.33
N GLU A 51 1.01 9.30 -2.61
CA GLU A 51 2.10 10.00 -3.30
C GLU A 51 2.37 11.39 -2.73
N ALA A 52 1.33 12.06 -2.23
CA ALA A 52 1.47 13.37 -1.62
C ALA A 52 2.06 13.33 -0.21
N GLY A 53 2.20 12.14 0.37
CA GLY A 53 2.74 11.97 1.71
C GLY A 53 1.71 11.90 2.81
N ASP A 54 0.44 11.96 2.47
CA ASP A 54 -0.64 11.86 3.47
C ASP A 54 -0.77 10.43 3.99
N ILE A 55 -0.98 10.31 5.30
CA ILE A 55 -1.22 8.99 5.91
C ILE A 55 -2.64 8.56 5.59
N LEU A 56 -2.77 7.36 5.08
CA LEU A 56 -4.07 6.80 4.72
C LEU A 56 -4.63 5.99 5.88
N ASP A 57 -5.96 6.03 6.02
CA ASP A 57 -6.67 5.23 7.01
C ASP A 57 -6.56 3.75 6.62
N PRO A 58 -5.98 2.90 7.48
CA PRO A 58 -5.83 1.48 7.14
C PRO A 58 -7.14 0.74 6.99
N GLU A 59 -8.22 1.23 7.57
CA GLU A 59 -9.53 0.60 7.46
C GLU A 59 -10.35 1.12 6.29
N ALA A 60 -9.91 2.18 5.64
CA ALA A 60 -10.56 2.67 4.43
C ALA A 60 -10.30 1.71 3.27
N THR A 61 -11.25 1.63 2.36
CA THR A 61 -11.02 0.89 1.12
C THR A 61 -10.06 1.67 0.24
N ILE A 62 -9.44 0.96 -0.71
CA ILE A 62 -8.57 1.60 -1.69
C ILE A 62 -9.32 2.73 -2.39
N ARG A 63 -10.56 2.49 -2.76
CA ARG A 63 -11.40 3.49 -3.41
C ARG A 63 -11.66 4.69 -2.50
N ALA A 64 -12.02 4.44 -1.24
CA ALA A 64 -12.30 5.53 -0.29
C ALA A 64 -11.06 6.34 0.03
N ALA A 65 -9.88 5.72 -0.03
CA ALA A 65 -8.62 6.41 0.19
C ALA A 65 -8.18 7.26 -1.02
N GLY A 66 -8.92 7.17 -2.13
CA GLY A 66 -8.61 7.96 -3.32
C GLY A 66 -7.55 7.36 -4.21
N LEU A 67 -7.21 6.09 -4.01
CA LEU A 67 -6.21 5.41 -4.83
C LEU A 67 -6.89 4.83 -6.08
N GLY A 68 -6.36 5.18 -7.23
CA GLY A 68 -6.85 4.69 -8.52
C GLY A 68 -5.72 4.14 -9.37
N ASN A 69 -6.05 3.76 -10.60
CA ASN A 69 -5.07 3.18 -11.52
C ASN A 69 -3.85 4.08 -11.69
N GLY A 70 -2.67 3.48 -11.51
CA GLY A 70 -1.41 4.17 -11.66
C GLY A 70 -0.96 4.96 -10.45
N ASP A 71 -1.73 4.99 -9.39
CA ASP A 71 -1.35 5.72 -8.19
C ASP A 71 -0.24 5.00 -7.43
N ILE A 72 0.53 5.79 -6.71
CA ILE A 72 1.66 5.31 -5.92
C ILE A 72 1.29 5.34 -4.46
N PHE A 73 1.65 4.29 -3.73
CA PHE A 73 1.54 4.29 -2.28
C PHE A 73 2.84 3.78 -1.67
N LYS A 74 3.10 4.23 -0.46
CA LYS A 74 4.31 3.83 0.29
C LYS A 74 3.91 3.18 1.59
N VAL A 75 4.59 2.11 1.94
CA VAL A 75 4.37 1.39 3.19
C VAL A 75 5.59 1.58 4.06
N GLU A 76 5.37 2.05 5.28
CA GLU A 76 6.42 2.28 6.26
C GLU A 76 6.12 1.52 7.54
N ARG A 77 7.16 1.07 8.23
CA ARG A 77 7.03 0.53 9.58
C ARG A 77 7.35 1.61 10.59
N ARG A 78 6.66 1.53 11.67
CA ARG A 78 6.97 2.38 12.80
C ARG A 78 7.99 1.72 13.71
#